data_bb6c57fb5eea2508a69259afd59df707
#
_entry.id   bb6c57fb5eea2508a69259afd59df707
#
_cell.length_a   1.000
_cell.length_b   1.000
_cell.length_c   1.000
_cell.angle_alpha   90.00
_cell.angle_beta   90.00
_cell.angle_gamma   90.00
#
_symmetry.space_group_name_H-M   'P 1'
#
loop_
_entity.id
_entity.type
_entity.pdbx_description
1 polymer ?
#
loop_
_entity_poly.entity_id
_entity_poly.type
_entity_poly.pdbx_seq_one_letter_code
_entity_poly.pdbx_strand_id
1 'polypeptide(L)'
;MCGIVGFIGSHQAAPILLDGLSKLEYRGYDSAGLAVRDGDAPVQIVKAKGRLKALAEKTNNGETLKGTCGIGHTRWATHGEPSETNAHPHCSDDGNVVGVHNGIIENYQELKDKLVRKGYTFYSSTDTEAAIKLIDYYYKKYEGTPVDAINHAMVRIRGSYALAVMFRDYPGEIYVARKDSPMILGVTDGECYVASDVPAILKYTRQVYYIGNMEMARLADGAVTFYNLDGDEISRELTEIEWDAEAAEKGGFEHFMMKEIHEQPKAVADTLSSVIRDGRLDLSGVGLTEEEIQGISQIHIVACGSAYHVGAVAQYVMEDLAEIPVLIDVASEFRYRKTLLAPKSLVIVISQSGETADSLAALREAKQCGVKTLAIVNVVGSSIAREADNVFYTMAGPEIAVATTKAYSTQLIAVYCLALQFALVRGKMDEKRYSTLLEELQTIPEKIGKILEDKERIQWFAAKNSMAKDVFFIGRGVDYAVSLEGSLKLKEISYIHSEAYAAGELKHGTISLIENGTLVIGVLTQEQLYEKTLSNMAECRSRGAYLMGLTSYGRYDIEDAVNFAVYVPRIDEHFAASLAVIPLQLLGYYVSVARGLDVDKPRNLAKSVTVE
;
A
#
# COMPACT_ATOMS: atom_id res chain seq x y z
N MET A 1 -3.76 3.89 9.05
CA MET A 1 -3.25 2.75 9.83
C MET A 1 -2.14 3.17 10.76
N CYS A 2 -1.86 2.35 11.79
CA CYS A 2 -0.94 2.68 12.87
C CYS A 2 0.48 2.20 12.59
N GLY A 3 1.48 2.80 13.26
CA GLY A 3 2.88 2.35 13.27
C GLY A 3 3.28 1.85 14.65
N ILE A 4 3.89 0.67 14.71
CA ILE A 4 4.50 0.12 15.93
C ILE A 4 6.02 0.10 15.76
N VAL A 5 6.73 0.52 16.81
CA VAL A 5 8.17 0.32 16.97
C VAL A 5 8.44 -0.16 18.40
N GLY A 6 9.27 -1.17 18.55
CA GLY A 6 9.79 -1.64 19.83
C GLY A 6 11.30 -1.75 19.77
N PHE A 7 11.96 -1.57 20.91
CA PHE A 7 13.40 -1.70 21.05
C PHE A 7 13.77 -2.26 22.42
N ILE A 8 14.71 -3.17 22.41
CA ILE A 8 15.40 -3.65 23.59
C ILE A 8 16.89 -3.87 23.27
N GLY A 9 17.77 -3.35 24.12
CA GLY A 9 19.21 -3.44 23.90
C GLY A 9 20.01 -2.66 24.92
N SER A 10 21.17 -2.17 24.51
CA SER A 10 22.09 -1.39 25.36
C SER A 10 21.91 0.13 25.26
N HIS A 11 21.26 0.60 24.20
CA HIS A 11 21.05 2.03 23.95
C HIS A 11 19.77 2.55 24.61
N GLN A 12 19.64 3.88 24.69
CA GLN A 12 18.40 4.52 25.15
C GLN A 12 17.27 4.28 24.14
N ALA A 13 16.17 3.70 24.61
CA ALA A 13 15.06 3.28 23.74
C ALA A 13 14.30 4.47 23.10
N ALA A 14 14.02 5.53 23.87
CA ALA A 14 13.14 6.59 23.40
C ALA A 14 13.60 7.29 22.10
N PRO A 15 14.88 7.65 21.89
CA PRO A 15 15.35 8.21 20.63
C PRO A 15 15.19 7.23 19.45
N ILE A 16 15.46 5.94 19.64
CA ILE A 16 15.33 4.90 18.62
C ILE A 16 13.86 4.72 18.24
N LEU A 17 12.97 4.69 19.22
CA LEU A 17 11.52 4.60 18.99
C LEU A 17 10.99 5.81 18.22
N LEU A 18 11.42 7.02 18.57
CA LEU A 18 11.03 8.24 17.85
C LEU A 18 11.56 8.25 16.40
N ASP A 19 12.81 7.86 16.18
CA ASP A 19 13.40 7.74 14.83
C ASP A 19 12.60 6.73 13.99
N GLY A 20 12.36 5.52 14.50
CA GLY A 20 11.57 4.50 13.82
C GLY A 20 10.12 4.94 13.56
N LEU A 21 9.44 5.55 14.53
CA LEU A 21 8.09 6.08 14.37
C LEU A 21 8.04 7.21 13.33
N SER A 22 9.09 8.02 13.19
CA SER A 22 9.18 9.05 12.17
C SER A 22 9.10 8.47 10.75
N LYS A 23 9.65 7.29 10.56
CA LYS A 23 9.61 6.53 9.30
C LYS A 23 8.25 5.85 9.05
N LEU A 24 7.40 5.74 10.08
CA LEU A 24 6.05 5.15 10.01
C LEU A 24 4.92 6.19 10.08
N GLU A 25 5.24 7.48 10.17
CA GLU A 25 4.21 8.53 10.29
C GLU A 25 3.24 8.57 9.10
N TYR A 26 3.65 8.06 7.92
CA TYR A 26 2.76 7.87 6.78
C TYR A 26 1.63 6.85 7.02
N ARG A 27 1.76 6.02 8.08
CA ARG A 27 0.74 5.05 8.49
C ARG A 27 -0.25 5.61 9.49
N GLY A 28 0.13 6.60 10.32
CA GLY A 28 -0.74 7.20 11.33
C GLY A 28 -0.11 8.45 11.92
N TYR A 29 -0.93 9.48 12.14
CA TYR A 29 -0.49 10.80 12.59
C TYR A 29 -1.50 11.54 13.47
N ASP A 30 -2.53 10.86 13.96
CA ASP A 30 -3.60 11.45 14.77
C ASP A 30 -3.19 11.64 16.22
N SER A 31 -2.38 10.72 16.71
CA SER A 31 -1.77 10.75 18.02
C SER A 31 -0.58 9.80 18.08
N ALA A 32 0.30 9.99 19.04
CA ALA A 32 1.46 9.14 19.23
C ALA A 32 1.78 8.95 20.73
N GLY A 33 2.55 7.91 21.07
CA GLY A 33 3.03 7.74 22.42
C GLY A 33 4.12 6.69 22.53
N LEU A 34 4.83 6.77 23.65
CA LEU A 34 5.92 5.88 24.05
C LEU A 34 5.66 5.29 25.41
N ALA A 35 6.09 4.05 25.62
CA ALA A 35 6.31 3.43 26.91
C ALA A 35 7.75 2.98 26.99
N VAL A 36 8.50 3.47 27.98
CA VAL A 36 9.93 3.17 28.15
C VAL A 36 10.19 2.72 29.58
N ARG A 37 11.09 1.77 29.74
CA ARG A 37 11.45 1.18 31.03
C ARG A 37 12.95 1.11 31.22
N ASP A 38 13.39 1.46 32.43
CA ASP A 38 14.77 1.35 32.88
C ASP A 38 14.88 0.26 33.96
N GLY A 39 15.41 -0.91 33.59
CA GLY A 39 15.52 -2.06 34.45
C GLY A 39 14.21 -2.39 35.21
N ASP A 40 14.24 -2.45 36.52
CA ASP A 40 13.07 -2.76 37.37
C ASP A 40 12.17 -1.56 37.66
N ALA A 41 12.53 -0.37 37.16
CA ALA A 41 11.72 0.83 37.39
C ALA A 41 10.33 0.72 36.73
N PRO A 42 9.31 1.43 37.25
CA PRO A 42 8.01 1.50 36.59
C PRO A 42 8.11 2.02 35.16
N VAL A 43 7.24 1.50 34.27
CA VAL A 43 7.16 1.95 32.88
C VAL A 43 6.74 3.42 32.83
N GLN A 44 7.50 4.24 32.13
CA GLN A 44 7.21 5.64 31.87
C GLN A 44 6.39 5.74 30.57
N ILE A 45 5.19 6.31 30.62
CA ILE A 45 4.29 6.46 29.46
C ILE A 45 4.10 7.94 29.16
N VAL A 46 4.39 8.36 27.93
CA VAL A 46 4.12 9.71 27.43
C VAL A 46 3.33 9.61 26.14
N LYS A 47 2.27 10.40 26.04
CA LYS A 47 1.36 10.45 24.91
C LYS A 47 1.15 11.88 24.44
N ALA A 48 0.86 12.06 23.16
CA ALA A 48 0.51 13.35 22.56
C ALA A 48 -0.57 13.19 21.50
N LYS A 49 -1.49 14.14 21.42
CA LYS A 49 -2.42 14.29 20.30
C LYS A 49 -1.70 14.98 19.14
N GLY A 50 -1.97 14.58 17.92
CA GLY A 50 -1.42 15.14 16.69
C GLY A 50 -0.21 14.37 16.18
N ARG A 51 0.54 15.00 15.28
CA ARG A 51 1.72 14.41 14.62
C ARG A 51 2.83 14.06 15.62
N LEU A 52 3.71 13.16 15.23
CA LEU A 52 4.84 12.69 16.05
C LEU A 52 5.70 13.83 16.61
N LYS A 53 5.78 14.95 15.91
CA LYS A 53 6.48 16.17 16.36
C LYS A 53 6.01 16.62 17.76
N ALA A 54 4.71 16.57 18.04
CA ALA A 54 4.17 16.95 19.35
C ALA A 54 4.68 16.02 20.48
N LEU A 55 4.84 14.73 20.20
CA LEU A 55 5.42 13.78 21.15
C LEU A 55 6.93 14.00 21.32
N ALA A 56 7.64 14.27 20.24
CA ALA A 56 9.08 14.57 20.28
C ALA A 56 9.37 15.84 21.10
N GLU A 57 8.61 16.91 20.92
CA GLU A 57 8.72 18.13 21.73
C GLU A 57 8.40 17.86 23.21
N LYS A 58 7.35 17.10 23.50
CA LYS A 58 6.92 16.76 24.88
C LYS A 58 7.97 15.90 25.62
N THR A 59 8.78 15.13 24.90
CA THR A 59 9.82 14.26 25.45
C THR A 59 11.24 14.82 25.29
N ASN A 60 11.39 16.07 24.82
CA ASN A 60 12.68 16.64 24.43
C ASN A 60 13.47 15.67 23.52
N ASN A 61 12.87 15.26 22.42
CA ASN A 61 13.40 14.25 21.50
C ASN A 61 13.79 12.91 22.17
N GLY A 62 13.04 12.52 23.19
CA GLY A 62 13.26 11.28 23.93
C GLY A 62 14.23 11.40 25.13
N GLU A 63 14.88 12.53 25.31
CA GLU A 63 15.89 12.70 26.38
C GLU A 63 15.31 12.63 27.79
N THR A 64 14.02 12.96 27.96
CA THR A 64 13.35 12.93 29.27
C THR A 64 12.94 11.52 29.70
N LEU A 65 12.91 10.55 28.77
CA LEU A 65 12.55 9.17 29.04
C LEU A 65 13.82 8.31 29.06
N LYS A 66 14.18 7.82 30.23
CA LYS A 66 15.36 6.95 30.40
C LYS A 66 14.95 5.49 30.42
N GLY A 67 15.76 4.65 29.77
CA GLY A 67 15.57 3.21 29.73
C GLY A 67 15.99 2.59 28.41
N THR A 68 16.31 1.30 28.46
CA THR A 68 16.84 0.54 27.33
C THR A 68 15.85 -0.44 26.73
N CYS A 69 14.62 -0.48 27.26
CA CYS A 69 13.51 -1.28 26.75
C CYS A 69 12.28 -0.40 26.58
N GLY A 70 11.63 -0.48 25.42
CA GLY A 70 10.42 0.32 25.19
C GLY A 70 9.66 -0.04 23.92
N ILE A 71 8.41 0.43 23.89
CA ILE A 71 7.49 0.34 22.74
C ILE A 71 6.90 1.70 22.42
N GLY A 72 6.66 1.96 21.15
CA GLY A 72 6.11 3.20 20.67
C GLY A 72 5.08 2.98 19.58
N HIS A 73 4.21 3.99 19.40
CA HIS A 73 3.09 3.90 18.50
C HIS A 73 2.74 5.24 17.87
N THR A 74 2.40 5.23 16.58
CA THR A 74 1.68 6.32 15.89
C THR A 74 0.30 5.81 15.49
N ARG A 75 -0.74 6.53 15.87
CA ARG A 75 -2.12 6.10 15.75
C ARG A 75 -2.81 6.71 14.53
N TRP A 76 -3.58 5.87 13.86
CA TRP A 76 -4.70 6.22 13.00
C TRP A 76 -5.98 5.80 13.70
N ALA A 77 -6.83 6.76 14.05
CA ALA A 77 -8.01 6.49 14.85
C ALA A 77 -9.06 5.64 14.11
N THR A 78 -9.36 4.47 14.65
CA THR A 78 -10.46 3.61 14.22
C THR A 78 -11.57 3.58 15.27
N HIS A 79 -11.21 3.45 16.55
CA HIS A 79 -12.13 3.47 17.71
C HIS A 79 -11.73 4.57 18.69
N GLY A 80 -12.64 5.47 18.97
CA GLY A 80 -12.40 6.64 19.81
C GLY A 80 -11.68 7.78 19.08
N GLU A 81 -12.09 9.03 19.38
CA GLU A 81 -11.52 10.23 18.77
C GLU A 81 -10.01 10.39 19.02
N PRO A 82 -9.28 11.12 18.17
CA PRO A 82 -7.89 11.49 18.43
C PRO A 82 -7.75 12.32 19.71
N SER A 83 -7.12 11.73 20.74
CA SER A 83 -6.87 12.37 22.04
C SER A 83 -5.67 11.73 22.73
N GLU A 84 -5.10 12.36 23.75
CA GLU A 84 -4.03 11.75 24.55
C GLU A 84 -4.54 10.50 25.29
N THR A 85 -5.79 10.51 25.75
CA THR A 85 -6.40 9.37 26.45
C THR A 85 -6.51 8.16 25.55
N ASN A 86 -6.90 8.35 24.29
CA ASN A 86 -7.06 7.29 23.30
C ASN A 86 -5.76 6.94 22.54
N ALA A 87 -4.69 7.73 22.71
CA ALA A 87 -3.39 7.39 22.15
C ALA A 87 -2.80 6.12 22.82
N HIS A 88 -2.06 5.32 22.07
CA HIS A 88 -1.30 4.21 22.61
C HIS A 88 0.04 4.71 23.18
N PRO A 89 0.67 3.97 24.11
CA PRO A 89 0.30 2.68 24.72
C PRO A 89 -0.87 2.75 25.69
N HIS A 90 -1.58 1.62 25.87
CA HIS A 90 -2.55 1.41 26.95
C HIS A 90 -1.97 0.51 28.05
N CYS A 91 -2.55 0.58 29.25
CA CYS A 91 -2.09 -0.21 30.38
C CYS A 91 -3.27 -0.85 31.15
N SER A 92 -2.99 -1.93 31.88
CA SER A 92 -3.89 -2.52 32.87
C SER A 92 -4.12 -1.59 34.06
N ASP A 93 -5.14 -1.88 34.89
CA ASP A 93 -5.55 -1.01 36.00
C ASP A 93 -4.42 -0.74 37.01
N ASP A 94 -3.54 -1.70 37.23
CA ASP A 94 -2.39 -1.61 38.14
C ASP A 94 -1.06 -1.34 37.42
N GLY A 95 -1.10 -1.12 36.08
CA GLY A 95 0.08 -0.90 35.27
C GLY A 95 0.98 -2.13 35.09
N ASN A 96 0.46 -3.34 35.38
CA ASN A 96 1.24 -4.57 35.23
C ASN A 96 1.52 -4.92 33.77
N VAL A 97 0.55 -4.68 32.89
CA VAL A 97 0.67 -4.94 31.45
C VAL A 97 0.53 -3.63 30.70
N VAL A 98 1.48 -3.33 29.82
CA VAL A 98 1.50 -2.14 28.96
C VAL A 98 1.68 -2.60 27.51
N GLY A 99 0.89 -2.06 26.59
CA GLY A 99 0.99 -2.50 25.21
C GLY A 99 0.43 -1.54 24.18
N VAL A 100 0.83 -1.80 22.93
CA VAL A 100 0.39 -1.11 21.72
C VAL A 100 -0.23 -2.12 20.75
N HIS A 101 -1.09 -1.64 19.87
CA HIS A 101 -1.87 -2.47 18.97
C HIS A 101 -2.08 -1.80 17.62
N ASN A 102 -1.87 -2.55 16.55
CA ASN A 102 -2.34 -2.26 15.20
C ASN A 102 -3.39 -3.28 14.84
N GLY A 103 -4.50 -2.86 14.25
CA GLY A 103 -5.60 -3.73 13.87
C GLY A 103 -6.95 -3.24 14.38
N ILE A 104 -7.93 -4.12 14.33
CA ILE A 104 -9.28 -3.92 14.88
C ILE A 104 -9.70 -5.16 15.66
N ILE A 105 -10.12 -4.96 16.90
CA ILE A 105 -10.69 -6.01 17.75
C ILE A 105 -12.20 -5.93 17.66
N GLU A 106 -12.78 -6.70 16.76
CA GLU A 106 -14.20 -6.65 16.40
C GLU A 106 -15.14 -6.93 17.59
N ASN A 107 -14.74 -7.81 18.48
CA ASN A 107 -15.53 -8.17 19.67
C ASN A 107 -15.12 -7.41 20.93
N TYR A 108 -14.49 -6.22 20.79
CA TYR A 108 -13.97 -5.47 21.94
C TYR A 108 -15.05 -5.10 22.97
N GLN A 109 -16.28 -4.84 22.53
CA GLN A 109 -17.38 -4.51 23.46
C GLN A 109 -17.76 -5.69 24.32
N GLU A 110 -17.85 -6.89 23.74
CA GLU A 110 -18.09 -8.15 24.48
C GLU A 110 -16.99 -8.40 25.52
N LEU A 111 -15.72 -8.21 25.11
CA LEU A 111 -14.56 -8.36 25.99
C LEU A 111 -14.57 -7.31 27.12
N LYS A 112 -14.89 -6.07 26.81
CA LYS A 112 -15.01 -4.97 27.77
C LYS A 112 -16.09 -5.29 28.81
N ASP A 113 -17.28 -5.68 28.38
CA ASP A 113 -18.40 -6.01 29.28
C ASP A 113 -18.07 -7.19 30.21
N LYS A 114 -17.33 -8.18 29.69
CA LYS A 114 -16.81 -9.31 30.49
C LYS A 114 -15.80 -8.82 31.54
N LEU A 115 -14.85 -7.97 31.16
CA LEU A 115 -13.82 -7.46 32.04
C LEU A 115 -14.39 -6.54 33.13
N VAL A 116 -15.37 -5.69 32.81
CA VAL A 116 -16.08 -4.86 33.79
C VAL A 116 -16.74 -5.73 34.85
N ARG A 117 -17.39 -6.84 34.46
CA ARG A 117 -17.95 -7.81 35.43
C ARG A 117 -16.88 -8.52 36.29
N LYS A 118 -15.61 -8.46 35.87
CA LYS A 118 -14.45 -8.97 36.62
C LYS A 118 -13.74 -7.90 37.44
N GLY A 119 -14.27 -6.66 37.48
CA GLY A 119 -13.76 -5.58 38.29
C GLY A 119 -12.79 -4.64 37.58
N TYR A 120 -12.55 -4.80 36.27
CA TYR A 120 -11.73 -3.89 35.48
C TYR A 120 -12.45 -2.58 35.19
N THR A 121 -11.73 -1.48 35.26
CA THR A 121 -12.19 -0.15 34.84
C THR A 121 -11.71 0.16 33.42
N PHE A 122 -12.27 1.18 32.76
CA PHE A 122 -11.85 1.60 31.43
C PHE A 122 -11.77 3.11 31.37
N TYR A 123 -10.63 3.63 30.91
CA TYR A 123 -10.37 5.05 30.82
C TYR A 123 -10.43 5.59 29.39
N SER A 124 -10.36 4.71 28.40
CA SER A 124 -10.40 5.07 26.98
C SER A 124 -11.61 4.47 26.25
N SER A 125 -11.83 4.93 25.04
CA SER A 125 -12.84 4.38 24.13
C SER A 125 -12.22 3.50 23.03
N THR A 126 -10.98 3.00 23.25
CA THR A 126 -10.29 2.18 22.28
C THR A 126 -10.53 0.68 22.51
N ASP A 127 -10.52 -0.06 21.44
CA ASP A 127 -10.53 -1.53 21.44
C ASP A 127 -9.23 -2.11 22.04
N THR A 128 -8.12 -1.40 21.87
CA THR A 128 -6.79 -1.79 22.38
C THR A 128 -6.77 -1.92 23.91
N GLU A 129 -7.42 -1.01 24.63
CA GLU A 129 -7.50 -1.10 26.10
C GLU A 129 -8.14 -2.42 26.53
N ALA A 130 -9.17 -2.88 25.79
CA ALA A 130 -9.81 -4.16 26.08
C ALA A 130 -8.85 -5.35 25.86
N ALA A 131 -8.01 -5.31 24.83
CA ALA A 131 -7.03 -6.35 24.59
C ALA A 131 -5.95 -6.41 25.69
N ILE A 132 -5.40 -5.26 26.09
CA ILE A 132 -4.36 -5.19 27.11
C ILE A 132 -4.88 -5.67 28.47
N LYS A 133 -6.11 -5.26 28.84
CA LYS A 133 -6.75 -5.74 30.07
C LYS A 133 -7.18 -7.19 30.01
N LEU A 134 -7.48 -7.74 28.81
CA LEU A 134 -7.74 -9.16 28.64
C LEU A 134 -6.46 -9.99 28.89
N ILE A 135 -5.30 -9.52 28.39
CA ILE A 135 -4.01 -10.16 28.65
C ILE A 135 -3.70 -10.15 30.16
N ASP A 136 -3.85 -9.01 30.83
CA ASP A 136 -3.67 -8.88 32.29
C ASP A 136 -4.63 -9.80 33.07
N TYR A 137 -5.89 -9.88 32.64
CA TYR A 137 -6.87 -10.79 33.25
C TYR A 137 -6.42 -12.26 33.16
N TYR A 138 -5.91 -12.71 32.03
CA TYR A 138 -5.45 -14.08 31.90
C TYR A 138 -4.15 -14.33 32.62
N TYR A 139 -3.21 -13.35 32.64
CA TYR A 139 -1.99 -13.42 33.40
C TYR A 139 -2.24 -13.65 34.89
N LYS A 140 -3.15 -12.87 35.49
CA LYS A 140 -3.55 -13.01 36.90
C LYS A 140 -4.36 -14.26 37.18
N LYS A 141 -5.23 -14.66 36.23
CA LYS A 141 -6.15 -15.77 36.44
C LYS A 141 -5.47 -17.12 36.50
N TYR A 142 -4.45 -17.30 35.67
CA TYR A 142 -3.77 -18.60 35.54
C TYR A 142 -2.44 -18.65 36.25
N GLU A 143 -1.96 -17.55 36.79
CA GLU A 143 -0.62 -17.42 37.40
C GLU A 143 0.48 -17.98 36.47
N GLY A 144 0.26 -17.80 35.14
CA GLY A 144 1.11 -18.35 34.10
C GLY A 144 2.18 -17.36 33.62
N THR A 145 2.84 -17.73 32.52
CA THR A 145 3.82 -16.88 31.85
C THR A 145 3.15 -15.81 31.00
N PRO A 146 3.87 -14.74 30.59
CA PRO A 146 3.37 -13.80 29.57
C PRO A 146 2.90 -14.47 28.29
N VAL A 147 3.60 -15.52 27.83
CA VAL A 147 3.23 -16.31 26.64
C VAL A 147 1.85 -16.96 26.83
N ASP A 148 1.60 -17.60 27.97
CA ASP A 148 0.31 -18.20 28.29
C ASP A 148 -0.83 -17.17 28.29
N ALA A 149 -0.57 -16.00 28.91
CA ALA A 149 -1.56 -14.94 29.01
C ALA A 149 -1.94 -14.37 27.63
N ILE A 150 -0.95 -14.12 26.79
CA ILE A 150 -1.15 -13.62 25.41
C ILE A 150 -1.86 -14.67 24.58
N ASN A 151 -1.45 -15.93 24.67
CA ASN A 151 -2.07 -17.06 23.97
C ASN A 151 -3.57 -17.16 24.29
N HIS A 152 -3.93 -17.15 25.56
CA HIS A 152 -5.33 -17.13 25.98
C HIS A 152 -6.13 -15.93 25.45
N ALA A 153 -5.49 -14.77 25.33
CA ALA A 153 -6.11 -13.59 24.75
C ALA A 153 -6.31 -13.74 23.24
N MET A 154 -5.30 -14.23 22.52
CA MET A 154 -5.34 -14.45 21.06
C MET A 154 -6.51 -15.33 20.63
N VAL A 155 -6.78 -16.40 21.37
CA VAL A 155 -7.92 -17.31 21.09
C VAL A 155 -9.27 -16.64 21.30
N ARG A 156 -9.36 -15.58 22.10
CA ARG A 156 -10.61 -14.88 22.43
C ARG A 156 -10.87 -13.64 21.61
N ILE A 157 -9.82 -13.05 21.06
CA ILE A 157 -9.94 -11.86 20.21
C ILE A 157 -10.40 -12.25 18.81
N ARG A 158 -11.44 -11.59 18.32
CA ARG A 158 -11.86 -11.63 16.92
C ARG A 158 -11.38 -10.37 16.21
N GLY A 159 -11.06 -10.50 14.92
CA GLY A 159 -10.48 -9.44 14.09
C GLY A 159 -8.98 -9.59 13.88
N SER A 160 -8.32 -8.51 13.43
CA SER A 160 -6.89 -8.46 13.13
C SER A 160 -6.12 -7.74 14.24
N TYR A 161 -4.89 -8.20 14.51
CA TYR A 161 -4.01 -7.54 15.48
C TYR A 161 -2.53 -7.78 15.21
N ALA A 162 -1.73 -6.77 15.51
CA ALA A 162 -0.32 -6.86 15.82
C ALA A 162 -0.12 -6.17 17.18
N LEU A 163 0.29 -6.93 18.18
CA LEU A 163 0.45 -6.49 19.56
C LEU A 163 1.94 -6.45 19.93
N ALA A 164 2.37 -5.40 20.63
CA ALA A 164 3.66 -5.41 21.34
C ALA A 164 3.38 -5.04 22.79
N VAL A 165 3.84 -5.89 23.73
CA VAL A 165 3.42 -5.88 25.13
C VAL A 165 4.62 -6.00 26.04
N MET A 166 4.62 -5.25 27.13
CA MET A 166 5.60 -5.31 28.22
C MET A 166 4.88 -5.69 29.53
N PHE A 167 5.51 -6.54 30.33
CA PHE A 167 5.02 -6.95 31.64
C PHE A 167 5.92 -6.41 32.74
N ARG A 168 5.32 -5.93 33.84
CA ARG A 168 6.08 -5.40 34.99
C ARG A 168 7.03 -6.43 35.59
N ASP A 169 6.59 -7.69 35.69
CA ASP A 169 7.33 -8.75 36.35
C ASP A 169 8.44 -9.35 35.45
N TYR A 170 8.50 -8.92 34.17
CA TYR A 170 9.50 -9.34 33.19
C TYR A 170 10.24 -8.11 32.63
N PRO A 171 11.12 -7.48 33.44
CA PRO A 171 11.92 -6.35 32.98
C PRO A 171 12.88 -6.78 31.88
N GLY A 172 13.08 -5.94 30.88
CA GLY A 172 13.97 -6.28 29.76
C GLY A 172 13.40 -7.30 28.77
N GLU A 173 12.09 -7.43 28.70
CA GLU A 173 11.43 -8.31 27.74
C GLU A 173 10.30 -7.57 27.00
N ILE A 174 10.17 -7.83 25.70
CA ILE A 174 9.04 -7.42 24.87
C ILE A 174 8.42 -8.68 24.29
N TYR A 175 7.11 -8.77 24.40
CA TYR A 175 6.32 -9.84 23.81
C TYR A 175 5.50 -9.31 22.66
N VAL A 176 5.45 -10.05 21.57
CA VAL A 176 4.66 -9.69 20.39
C VAL A 176 3.73 -10.82 19.98
N ALA A 177 2.60 -10.47 19.42
CA ALA A 177 1.65 -11.43 18.88
C ALA A 177 0.99 -10.86 17.61
N ARG A 178 0.69 -11.73 16.65
CA ARG A 178 0.18 -11.29 15.37
C ARG A 178 -0.97 -12.16 14.84
N LYS A 179 -1.97 -11.49 14.28
CA LYS A 179 -2.99 -12.05 13.39
C LYS A 179 -3.38 -11.02 12.34
N ASP A 180 -3.14 -11.31 11.06
CA ASP A 180 -3.54 -10.53 9.88
C ASP A 180 -3.03 -9.08 9.80
N SER A 181 -2.34 -8.54 10.80
CA SER A 181 -1.67 -7.24 10.78
C SER A 181 -0.14 -7.42 10.65
N PRO A 182 0.57 -6.59 9.84
CA PRO A 182 2.00 -6.79 9.61
C PRO A 182 2.85 -6.50 10.84
N MET A 183 3.89 -7.33 11.05
CA MET A 183 4.92 -7.14 12.05
C MET A 183 6.19 -7.91 11.67
N ILE A 184 7.33 -7.28 11.86
CA ILE A 184 8.67 -7.85 11.69
C ILE A 184 9.50 -7.64 12.94
N LEU A 185 10.49 -8.51 13.15
CA LEU A 185 11.40 -8.46 14.27
C LEU A 185 12.83 -8.39 13.75
N GLY A 186 13.52 -7.29 14.05
CA GLY A 186 14.91 -7.09 13.67
C GLY A 186 15.86 -7.54 14.79
N VAL A 187 17.04 -8.02 14.40
CA VAL A 187 18.08 -8.42 15.36
C VAL A 187 19.44 -7.87 14.96
N THR A 188 20.23 -7.52 15.95
CA THR A 188 21.67 -7.24 15.83
C THR A 188 22.40 -7.95 16.97
N ASP A 189 23.72 -7.78 17.08
CA ASP A 189 24.47 -8.31 18.21
C ASP A 189 24.05 -7.60 19.51
N GLY A 190 23.26 -8.29 20.32
CA GLY A 190 22.78 -7.84 21.64
C GLY A 190 21.56 -6.92 21.63
N GLU A 191 20.93 -6.64 20.49
CA GLU A 191 19.74 -5.79 20.42
C GLU A 191 18.62 -6.38 19.56
N CYS A 192 17.38 -6.14 19.96
CA CYS A 192 16.20 -6.54 19.20
C CYS A 192 15.27 -5.36 18.93
N TYR A 193 14.61 -5.43 17.78
CA TYR A 193 13.71 -4.41 17.26
C TYR A 193 12.37 -5.04 16.89
N VAL A 194 11.29 -4.32 17.14
CA VAL A 194 9.95 -4.63 16.65
C VAL A 194 9.53 -3.52 15.69
N ALA A 195 8.97 -3.85 14.55
CA ALA A 195 8.39 -2.85 13.66
C ALA A 195 7.18 -3.39 12.91
N SER A 196 6.23 -2.52 12.64
CA SER A 196 5.11 -2.84 11.76
C SER A 196 5.46 -2.72 10.27
N ASP A 197 6.63 -2.14 9.95
CA ASP A 197 7.16 -2.04 8.59
C ASP A 197 8.68 -1.88 8.58
N VAL A 198 9.31 -2.37 7.53
CA VAL A 198 10.77 -2.39 7.31
C VAL A 198 11.45 -1.01 7.46
N PRO A 199 10.93 0.10 6.89
CA PRO A 199 11.59 1.41 6.97
C PRO A 199 11.91 1.88 8.39
N ALA A 200 11.14 1.41 9.39
CA ALA A 200 11.32 1.82 10.79
C ALA A 200 12.64 1.35 11.39
N ILE A 201 13.18 0.22 10.95
CA ILE A 201 14.36 -0.42 11.54
C ILE A 201 15.51 -0.60 10.56
N LEU A 202 15.32 -0.29 9.27
CA LEU A 202 16.32 -0.51 8.22
C LEU A 202 17.66 0.20 8.48
N LYS A 203 17.65 1.33 9.18
CA LYS A 203 18.86 2.06 9.61
C LYS A 203 19.68 1.28 10.64
N TYR A 204 19.03 0.43 11.45
CA TYR A 204 19.65 -0.29 12.56
C TYR A 204 20.03 -1.71 12.20
N THR A 205 19.16 -2.39 11.43
CA THR A 205 19.41 -3.77 10.99
C THR A 205 18.73 -4.08 9.66
N ARG A 206 19.38 -4.98 8.90
CA ARG A 206 18.82 -5.63 7.72
C ARG A 206 18.41 -7.08 7.99
N GLN A 207 18.77 -7.60 9.17
CA GLN A 207 18.47 -8.97 9.56
C GLN A 207 17.12 -9.00 10.29
N VAL A 208 16.12 -9.61 9.66
CA VAL A 208 14.73 -9.62 10.17
C VAL A 208 14.12 -11.02 10.17
N TYR A 209 13.22 -11.23 11.10
CA TYR A 209 12.29 -12.35 11.10
C TYR A 209 10.88 -11.85 10.76
N TYR A 210 10.20 -12.61 9.93
CA TYR A 210 8.76 -12.44 9.70
C TYR A 210 7.99 -13.35 10.65
N ILE A 211 7.23 -12.75 11.57
CA ILE A 211 6.33 -13.51 12.44
C ILE A 211 5.12 -13.99 11.64
N GLY A 212 4.73 -15.25 11.80
CA GLY A 212 3.59 -15.85 11.13
C GLY A 212 2.26 -15.44 11.73
N ASN A 213 1.17 -15.86 11.08
CA ASN A 213 -0.19 -15.64 11.57
C ASN A 213 -0.46 -16.54 12.78
N MET A 214 -1.12 -16.00 13.80
CA MET A 214 -1.41 -16.68 15.07
C MET A 214 -0.14 -17.16 15.79
N GLU A 215 0.95 -16.44 15.66
CA GLU A 215 2.21 -16.69 16.36
C GLU A 215 2.54 -15.58 17.34
N MET A 216 3.40 -15.92 18.28
CA MET A 216 3.96 -15.03 19.28
C MET A 216 5.49 -15.07 19.23
N ALA A 217 6.13 -14.01 19.71
CA ALA A 217 7.56 -14.02 19.97
C ALA A 217 7.88 -13.26 21.25
N ARG A 218 8.96 -13.71 21.91
CA ARG A 218 9.61 -13.03 23.04
C ARG A 218 10.95 -12.48 22.56
N LEU A 219 11.18 -11.22 22.83
CA LEU A 219 12.44 -10.53 22.58
C LEU A 219 13.10 -10.27 23.94
N ALA A 220 14.28 -10.83 24.13
CA ALA A 220 15.09 -10.66 25.36
C ALA A 220 16.55 -10.96 25.06
N ASP A 221 17.48 -10.30 25.75
CA ASP A 221 18.91 -10.59 25.73
C ASP A 221 19.53 -10.67 24.31
N GLY A 222 19.05 -9.83 23.39
CA GLY A 222 19.50 -9.82 21.99
C GLY A 222 19.00 -10.98 21.14
N ALA A 223 18.06 -11.80 21.64
CA ALA A 223 17.52 -12.97 20.97
C ALA A 223 15.98 -12.90 20.81
N VAL A 224 15.47 -13.62 19.83
CA VAL A 224 14.03 -13.77 19.57
C VAL A 224 13.66 -15.24 19.69
N THR A 225 12.70 -15.56 20.54
CA THR A 225 12.11 -16.89 20.68
C THR A 225 10.67 -16.85 20.17
N PHE A 226 10.31 -17.76 19.28
CA PHE A 226 8.97 -17.82 18.68
C PHE A 226 8.13 -18.93 19.30
N TYR A 227 6.82 -18.72 19.36
CA TYR A 227 5.85 -19.67 19.91
C TYR A 227 4.62 -19.80 19.01
N ASN A 228 4.09 -21.02 18.92
CA ASN A 228 2.80 -21.29 18.33
C ASN A 228 1.64 -21.04 19.33
N LEU A 229 0.39 -21.29 18.91
CA LEU A 229 -0.80 -21.16 19.79
C LEU A 229 -0.84 -22.15 20.95
N ASP A 230 -0.12 -23.26 20.87
CA ASP A 230 -0.04 -24.25 21.96
C ASP A 230 1.05 -23.87 23.00
N GLY A 231 1.80 -22.79 22.72
CA GLY A 231 2.89 -22.32 23.57
C GLY A 231 4.22 -23.05 23.33
N ASP A 232 4.28 -23.90 22.30
CA ASP A 232 5.50 -24.60 21.94
C ASP A 232 6.47 -23.65 21.22
N GLU A 233 7.76 -23.78 21.48
CA GLU A 233 8.80 -23.05 20.75
C GLU A 233 8.89 -23.55 19.30
N ILE A 234 8.93 -22.60 18.36
CA ILE A 234 9.07 -22.85 16.93
C ILE A 234 10.27 -22.10 16.35
N SER A 235 10.78 -22.55 15.22
CA SER A 235 11.89 -21.89 14.52
C SER A 235 11.37 -21.00 13.39
N ARG A 236 12.07 -19.87 13.16
CA ARG A 236 11.86 -18.99 12.01
C ARG A 236 13.18 -18.69 11.32
N GLU A 237 13.14 -18.53 10.01
CA GLU A 237 14.32 -18.19 9.23
C GLU A 237 14.60 -16.70 9.30
N LEU A 238 15.88 -16.36 9.45
CA LEU A 238 16.37 -15.00 9.39
C LEU A 238 16.47 -14.58 7.92
N THR A 239 15.90 -13.44 7.58
CA THR A 239 15.88 -12.89 6.24
C THR A 239 16.69 -11.61 6.19
N GLU A 240 17.52 -11.43 5.16
CA GLU A 240 18.23 -10.19 4.90
C GLU A 240 17.40 -9.27 3.98
N ILE A 241 17.23 -8.01 4.41
CA ILE A 241 16.56 -6.98 3.61
C ILE A 241 17.56 -6.37 2.64
N GLU A 242 17.33 -6.52 1.35
CA GLU A 242 18.20 -6.00 0.29
C GLU A 242 17.96 -4.50 -0.02
N TRP A 243 16.95 -3.87 0.58
CA TRP A 243 16.64 -2.47 0.30
C TRP A 243 17.76 -1.52 0.75
N ASP A 244 18.03 -0.51 -0.09
CA ASP A 244 18.93 0.57 0.25
C ASP A 244 18.24 1.57 1.22
N ALA A 245 18.89 1.86 2.35
CA ALA A 245 18.38 2.83 3.32
C ALA A 245 18.32 4.25 2.74
N GLU A 246 19.24 4.61 1.83
CA GLU A 246 19.25 5.92 1.15
C GLU A 246 18.06 6.07 0.20
N ALA A 247 17.54 4.96 -0.35
CA ALA A 247 16.35 4.97 -1.19
C ALA A 247 15.09 5.45 -0.44
N ALA A 248 15.05 5.33 0.88
CA ALA A 248 13.98 5.83 1.73
C ALA A 248 14.12 7.32 2.11
N GLU A 249 15.08 8.06 1.52
CA GLU A 249 15.28 9.49 1.74
C GLU A 249 14.76 10.32 0.54
N LYS A 250 14.49 11.62 0.75
CA LYS A 250 13.95 12.50 -0.30
C LYS A 250 14.92 12.81 -1.44
N GLY A 251 16.23 12.58 -1.28
CA GLY A 251 17.23 12.71 -2.34
C GLY A 251 17.27 14.10 -3.01
N GLY A 252 17.03 15.18 -2.25
CA GLY A 252 17.01 16.57 -2.78
C GLY A 252 15.66 17.05 -3.32
N PHE A 253 14.65 16.19 -3.38
CA PHE A 253 13.28 16.59 -3.74
C PHE A 253 12.55 17.19 -2.53
N GLU A 254 11.62 18.11 -2.79
CA GLU A 254 10.77 18.71 -1.75
C GLU A 254 9.86 17.68 -1.10
N HIS A 255 9.29 16.75 -1.93
CA HIS A 255 8.34 15.73 -1.51
C HIS A 255 8.76 14.34 -2.02
N PHE A 256 8.41 13.29 -1.25
CA PHE A 256 8.60 11.90 -1.69
C PHE A 256 7.85 11.59 -2.98
N MET A 257 6.61 12.07 -3.12
CA MET A 257 5.83 11.81 -4.33
C MET A 257 6.54 12.31 -5.60
N MET A 258 7.15 13.50 -5.59
CA MET A 258 7.90 14.00 -6.74
C MET A 258 9.16 13.18 -7.00
N LYS A 259 9.89 12.76 -5.95
CA LYS A 259 11.00 11.82 -6.08
C LYS A 259 10.55 10.53 -6.75
N GLU A 260 9.47 9.93 -6.24
CA GLU A 260 8.92 8.65 -6.72
C GLU A 260 8.41 8.75 -8.16
N ILE A 261 7.84 9.90 -8.57
CA ILE A 261 7.52 10.18 -9.97
C ILE A 261 8.78 10.18 -10.84
N HIS A 262 9.90 10.76 -10.36
CA HIS A 262 11.18 10.80 -11.09
C HIS A 262 11.93 9.46 -11.05
N GLU A 263 11.64 8.60 -10.11
CA GLU A 263 12.21 7.25 -10.02
C GLU A 263 11.55 6.24 -10.99
N GLN A 264 10.42 6.57 -11.61
CA GLN A 264 9.70 5.66 -12.49
C GLN A 264 10.54 5.11 -13.65
N PRO A 265 11.37 5.89 -14.36
CA PRO A 265 12.24 5.33 -15.39
C PRO A 265 13.12 4.20 -14.87
N LYS A 266 13.75 4.41 -13.71
CA LYS A 266 14.60 3.39 -13.07
C LYS A 266 13.78 2.19 -12.59
N ALA A 267 12.70 2.42 -11.89
CA ALA A 267 11.86 1.35 -11.34
C ALA A 267 11.28 0.43 -12.45
N VAL A 268 10.87 1.04 -13.57
CA VAL A 268 10.40 0.32 -14.76
C VAL A 268 11.55 -0.48 -15.39
N ALA A 269 12.74 0.11 -15.55
CA ALA A 269 13.92 -0.58 -16.08
C ALA A 269 14.34 -1.74 -15.19
N ASP A 270 14.38 -1.57 -13.88
CA ASP A 270 14.74 -2.60 -12.91
C ASP A 270 13.73 -3.76 -12.94
N THR A 271 12.43 -3.46 -13.03
CA THR A 271 11.36 -4.48 -13.15
C THR A 271 11.49 -5.28 -14.44
N LEU A 272 11.73 -4.63 -15.59
CA LEU A 272 11.98 -5.31 -16.86
C LEU A 272 13.25 -6.18 -16.79
N SER A 273 14.33 -5.64 -16.24
CA SER A 273 15.61 -6.33 -16.11
C SER A 273 15.52 -7.56 -15.20
N SER A 274 14.58 -7.59 -14.26
CA SER A 274 14.38 -8.75 -13.38
C SER A 274 13.83 -9.98 -14.13
N VAL A 275 13.14 -9.79 -15.26
CA VAL A 275 12.45 -10.84 -16.02
C VAL A 275 12.88 -10.96 -17.48
N ILE A 276 13.85 -10.18 -17.94
CA ILE A 276 14.41 -10.33 -19.30
C ILE A 276 15.77 -11.01 -19.23
N ARG A 277 15.93 -12.13 -19.94
CA ARG A 277 17.19 -12.87 -20.10
C ARG A 277 17.40 -13.17 -21.58
N ASP A 278 18.59 -12.93 -22.10
CA ASP A 278 18.97 -13.18 -23.50
C ASP A 278 17.95 -12.63 -24.53
N GLY A 279 17.38 -11.45 -24.26
CA GLY A 279 16.41 -10.80 -25.15
C GLY A 279 15.00 -11.40 -25.14
N ARG A 280 14.69 -12.25 -24.17
CA ARG A 280 13.35 -12.87 -23.98
C ARG A 280 12.87 -12.72 -22.54
N LEU A 281 11.56 -12.84 -22.35
CA LEU A 281 10.98 -12.92 -21.01
C LEU A 281 11.31 -14.29 -20.40
N ASP A 282 11.86 -14.26 -19.21
CA ASP A 282 12.06 -15.41 -18.34
C ASP A 282 11.19 -15.23 -17.09
N LEU A 283 10.02 -15.87 -17.11
CA LEU A 283 9.08 -15.88 -15.99
C LEU A 283 9.20 -17.15 -15.13
N SER A 284 10.31 -17.89 -15.23
CA SER A 284 10.54 -19.09 -14.41
C SER A 284 10.47 -18.79 -12.92
N GLY A 285 10.97 -17.63 -12.50
CA GLY A 285 10.88 -17.14 -11.11
C GLY A 285 9.46 -16.84 -10.64
N VAL A 286 8.50 -16.66 -11.56
CA VAL A 286 7.08 -16.51 -11.23
C VAL A 286 6.43 -17.85 -10.90
N GLY A 287 6.95 -18.95 -11.45
CA GLY A 287 6.53 -20.31 -11.12
C GLY A 287 5.34 -20.85 -11.93
N LEU A 288 4.82 -20.11 -12.92
CA LEU A 288 3.80 -20.60 -13.84
C LEU A 288 4.45 -21.40 -14.98
N THR A 289 4.03 -22.64 -15.17
CA THR A 289 4.49 -23.47 -16.29
C THR A 289 3.75 -23.14 -17.60
N GLU A 290 4.34 -23.48 -18.75
CA GLU A 290 3.67 -23.30 -20.04
C GLU A 290 2.38 -24.11 -20.14
N GLU A 291 2.34 -25.33 -19.59
CA GLU A 291 1.14 -26.16 -19.55
C GLU A 291 0.00 -25.49 -18.76
N GLU A 292 0.35 -24.89 -17.62
CA GLU A 292 -0.62 -24.14 -16.83
C GLU A 292 -1.16 -22.93 -17.58
N ILE A 293 -0.25 -22.15 -18.22
CA ILE A 293 -0.62 -20.98 -19.04
C ILE A 293 -1.55 -21.39 -20.20
N GLN A 294 -1.24 -22.47 -20.91
CA GLN A 294 -2.09 -23.00 -21.96
C GLN A 294 -3.46 -23.45 -21.45
N GLY A 295 -3.50 -23.97 -20.22
CA GLY A 295 -4.72 -24.46 -19.58
C GLY A 295 -5.64 -23.37 -19.02
N ILE A 296 -5.17 -22.12 -18.85
CA ILE A 296 -5.98 -21.03 -18.29
C ILE A 296 -7.20 -20.76 -19.18
N SER A 297 -8.39 -20.89 -18.61
CA SER A 297 -9.65 -20.61 -19.31
C SER A 297 -10.16 -19.19 -19.10
N GLN A 298 -9.81 -18.56 -17.97
CA GLN A 298 -10.27 -17.24 -17.56
C GLN A 298 -9.32 -16.66 -16.51
N ILE A 299 -9.16 -15.34 -16.51
CA ILE A 299 -8.41 -14.61 -15.49
C ILE A 299 -9.39 -13.75 -14.68
N HIS A 300 -9.23 -13.77 -13.35
CA HIS A 300 -9.84 -12.80 -12.46
C HIS A 300 -8.75 -11.94 -11.82
N ILE A 301 -8.81 -10.63 -12.02
CA ILE A 301 -7.87 -9.69 -11.39
C ILE A 301 -8.59 -9.01 -10.23
N VAL A 302 -8.02 -9.12 -9.04
CA VAL A 302 -8.63 -8.62 -7.81
C VAL A 302 -7.67 -7.68 -7.11
N ALA A 303 -8.10 -6.45 -6.84
CA ALA A 303 -7.25 -5.43 -6.23
C ALA A 303 -8.06 -4.28 -5.61
N CYS A 304 -7.36 -3.32 -4.98
CA CYS A 304 -7.92 -2.09 -4.42
C CYS A 304 -7.23 -0.86 -5.01
N GLY A 305 -7.97 0.25 -5.15
CA GLY A 305 -7.42 1.56 -5.52
C GLY A 305 -6.64 1.55 -6.83
N SER A 306 -5.42 2.12 -6.84
CA SER A 306 -4.57 2.19 -8.04
C SER A 306 -4.25 0.81 -8.62
N ALA A 307 -4.09 -0.21 -7.78
CA ALA A 307 -3.86 -1.58 -8.25
C ALA A 307 -5.09 -2.15 -8.99
N TYR A 308 -6.31 -1.77 -8.62
CA TYR A 308 -7.52 -2.10 -9.38
C TYR A 308 -7.51 -1.44 -10.77
N HIS A 309 -7.00 -0.20 -10.87
CA HIS A 309 -6.87 0.48 -12.16
C HIS A 309 -5.80 -0.17 -13.06
N VAL A 310 -4.75 -0.77 -12.47
CA VAL A 310 -3.84 -1.66 -13.22
C VAL A 310 -4.60 -2.85 -13.79
N GLY A 311 -5.48 -3.46 -12.98
CA GLY A 311 -6.37 -4.53 -13.43
C GLY A 311 -7.27 -4.10 -14.60
N ALA A 312 -7.77 -2.86 -14.58
CA ALA A 312 -8.58 -2.31 -15.67
C ALA A 312 -7.78 -2.17 -16.98
N VAL A 313 -6.51 -1.77 -16.92
CA VAL A 313 -5.61 -1.78 -18.10
C VAL A 313 -5.33 -3.22 -18.53
N ALA A 314 -5.03 -4.10 -17.55
CA ALA A 314 -4.71 -5.50 -17.81
C ALA A 314 -5.83 -6.24 -18.56
N GLN A 315 -7.09 -5.92 -18.27
CA GLN A 315 -8.22 -6.51 -18.97
C GLN A 315 -8.12 -6.29 -20.48
N TYR A 316 -7.97 -5.04 -20.92
CA TYR A 316 -7.87 -4.73 -22.35
C TYR A 316 -6.64 -5.39 -23.00
N VAL A 317 -5.48 -5.33 -22.33
CA VAL A 317 -4.22 -5.82 -22.89
C VAL A 317 -4.20 -7.35 -22.99
N MET A 318 -4.65 -8.06 -21.95
CA MET A 318 -4.65 -9.52 -21.92
C MET A 318 -5.73 -10.11 -22.83
N GLU A 319 -6.91 -9.49 -22.91
CA GLU A 319 -7.98 -9.93 -23.79
C GLU A 319 -7.58 -9.79 -25.25
N ASP A 320 -6.91 -8.68 -25.61
CA ASP A 320 -6.49 -8.46 -27.00
C ASP A 320 -5.29 -9.32 -27.40
N LEU A 321 -4.23 -9.37 -26.58
CA LEU A 321 -2.99 -10.07 -26.94
C LEU A 321 -3.07 -11.59 -26.73
N ALA A 322 -3.62 -12.04 -25.60
CA ALA A 322 -3.61 -13.45 -25.20
C ALA A 322 -4.93 -14.18 -25.48
N GLU A 323 -5.99 -13.47 -25.88
CA GLU A 323 -7.35 -13.98 -26.11
C GLU A 323 -7.84 -14.82 -24.91
N ILE A 324 -7.66 -14.29 -23.69
CA ILE A 324 -8.17 -14.88 -22.46
C ILE A 324 -9.22 -13.93 -21.87
N PRO A 325 -10.44 -14.39 -21.57
CA PRO A 325 -11.42 -13.56 -20.86
C PRO A 325 -10.90 -13.10 -19.51
N VAL A 326 -10.98 -11.80 -19.24
CA VAL A 326 -10.50 -11.19 -18.00
C VAL A 326 -11.64 -10.48 -17.29
N LEU A 327 -11.89 -10.85 -16.04
CA LEU A 327 -12.78 -10.14 -15.13
C LEU A 327 -11.96 -9.35 -14.11
N ILE A 328 -12.42 -8.16 -13.80
CA ILE A 328 -11.80 -7.33 -12.78
C ILE A 328 -12.77 -7.09 -11.64
N ASP A 329 -12.28 -7.18 -10.41
CA ASP A 329 -13.07 -7.00 -9.22
C ASP A 329 -12.36 -6.12 -8.18
N VAL A 330 -13.13 -5.27 -7.49
CA VAL A 330 -12.68 -4.62 -6.27
C VAL A 330 -12.61 -5.68 -5.17
N ALA A 331 -11.48 -5.77 -4.48
CA ALA A 331 -11.24 -6.85 -3.52
C ALA A 331 -12.25 -6.87 -2.36
N SER A 332 -12.71 -5.70 -1.88
CA SER A 332 -13.74 -5.60 -0.85
C SER A 332 -15.09 -6.20 -1.27
N GLU A 333 -15.41 -6.17 -2.57
CA GLU A 333 -16.64 -6.78 -3.09
C GLU A 333 -16.45 -8.26 -3.42
N PHE A 334 -15.27 -8.62 -3.95
CA PHE A 334 -14.95 -10.00 -4.31
C PHE A 334 -15.06 -10.94 -3.11
N ARG A 335 -14.56 -10.53 -1.95
CA ARG A 335 -14.51 -11.36 -0.73
C ARG A 335 -15.87 -11.67 -0.11
N TYR A 336 -16.93 -10.90 -0.43
CA TYR A 336 -18.25 -11.08 0.20
C TYR A 336 -19.32 -11.59 -0.74
N ARG A 337 -19.10 -11.51 -2.05
CA ARG A 337 -20.04 -12.08 -3.00
C ARG A 337 -19.72 -13.56 -3.26
N LYS A 338 -20.73 -14.33 -3.63
CA LYS A 338 -20.52 -15.69 -4.15
C LYS A 338 -19.84 -15.61 -5.51
N THR A 339 -18.53 -15.78 -5.54
CA THR A 339 -17.75 -15.74 -6.79
C THR A 339 -17.84 -17.08 -7.50
N LEU A 340 -18.21 -17.04 -8.78
CA LEU A 340 -18.27 -18.22 -9.64
C LEU A 340 -16.94 -18.33 -10.43
N LEU A 341 -15.97 -18.99 -9.84
CA LEU A 341 -14.69 -19.26 -10.47
C LEU A 341 -14.79 -20.55 -11.32
N ALA A 342 -14.55 -20.40 -12.63
CA ALA A 342 -14.54 -21.56 -13.51
C ALA A 342 -13.33 -22.48 -13.21
N PRO A 343 -13.43 -23.78 -13.46
CA PRO A 343 -12.26 -24.65 -13.44
C PRO A 343 -11.16 -24.11 -14.36
N LYS A 344 -9.91 -24.17 -13.90
CA LYS A 344 -8.74 -23.61 -14.63
C LYS A 344 -8.76 -22.08 -14.75
N SER A 345 -9.48 -21.36 -13.88
CA SER A 345 -9.27 -19.91 -13.71
C SER A 345 -7.93 -19.63 -13.06
N LEU A 346 -7.34 -18.47 -13.38
CA LEU A 346 -6.23 -17.87 -12.64
C LEU A 346 -6.76 -16.64 -11.92
N VAL A 347 -6.54 -16.54 -10.60
CA VAL A 347 -6.82 -15.32 -9.84
C VAL A 347 -5.52 -14.55 -9.66
N ILE A 348 -5.45 -13.34 -10.21
CA ILE A 348 -4.30 -12.43 -10.05
C ILE A 348 -4.67 -11.40 -8.99
N VAL A 349 -3.89 -11.35 -7.91
CA VAL A 349 -4.04 -10.35 -6.85
C VAL A 349 -2.92 -9.32 -6.95
N ILE A 350 -3.29 -8.04 -7.12
CA ILE A 350 -2.31 -6.95 -7.25
C ILE A 350 -2.33 -6.11 -5.98
N SER A 351 -1.15 -5.94 -5.36
CA SER A 351 -0.99 -5.11 -4.16
C SER A 351 0.45 -4.62 -4.04
N GLN A 352 0.66 -3.30 -3.93
CA GLN A 352 2.00 -2.74 -3.73
C GLN A 352 2.64 -3.27 -2.44
N SER A 353 1.94 -3.16 -1.32
CA SER A 353 2.44 -3.57 0.00
C SER A 353 2.40 -5.09 0.22
N GLY A 354 1.51 -5.80 -0.50
CA GLY A 354 1.20 -7.19 -0.23
C GLY A 354 0.54 -7.45 1.14
N GLU A 355 0.02 -6.39 1.79
CA GLU A 355 -0.59 -6.43 3.12
C GLU A 355 -2.02 -5.84 3.13
N THR A 356 -2.61 -5.58 1.97
CA THR A 356 -3.97 -5.04 1.87
C THR A 356 -4.96 -6.09 2.35
N ALA A 357 -5.74 -5.79 3.39
CA ALA A 357 -6.62 -6.75 4.06
C ALA A 357 -7.62 -7.41 3.10
N ASP A 358 -8.34 -6.60 2.31
CA ASP A 358 -9.32 -7.12 1.35
C ASP A 358 -8.66 -7.98 0.26
N SER A 359 -7.51 -7.57 -0.26
CA SER A 359 -6.78 -8.33 -1.28
C SER A 359 -6.26 -9.66 -0.73
N LEU A 360 -5.81 -9.69 0.52
CA LEU A 360 -5.40 -10.92 1.20
C LEU A 360 -6.58 -11.86 1.43
N ALA A 361 -7.73 -11.32 1.84
CA ALA A 361 -8.95 -12.10 2.01
C ALA A 361 -9.44 -12.69 0.68
N ALA A 362 -9.41 -11.90 -0.40
CA ALA A 362 -9.76 -12.36 -1.75
C ALA A 362 -8.82 -13.48 -2.24
N LEU A 363 -7.51 -13.37 -1.96
CA LEU A 363 -6.55 -14.44 -2.25
C LEU A 363 -6.93 -15.75 -1.56
N ARG A 364 -7.24 -15.67 -0.27
CA ARG A 364 -7.64 -16.84 0.55
C ARG A 364 -8.94 -17.47 0.06
N GLU A 365 -9.91 -16.64 -0.32
CA GLU A 365 -11.17 -17.09 -0.92
C GLU A 365 -10.92 -17.86 -2.23
N ALA A 366 -10.09 -17.32 -3.12
CA ALA A 366 -9.71 -18.00 -4.35
C ALA A 366 -9.05 -19.36 -4.09
N LYS A 367 -8.14 -19.44 -3.12
CA LYS A 367 -7.48 -20.70 -2.72
C LYS A 367 -8.48 -21.71 -2.14
N GLN A 368 -9.44 -21.28 -1.34
CA GLN A 368 -10.51 -22.16 -0.82
C GLN A 368 -11.38 -22.71 -1.95
N CYS A 369 -11.58 -21.96 -3.02
CA CYS A 369 -12.25 -22.44 -4.24
C CYS A 369 -11.39 -23.39 -5.08
N GLY A 370 -10.14 -23.64 -4.71
CA GLY A 370 -9.24 -24.57 -5.40
C GLY A 370 -8.70 -24.04 -6.74
N VAL A 371 -8.72 -22.72 -6.98
CA VAL A 371 -8.17 -22.11 -8.19
C VAL A 371 -6.76 -21.57 -7.92
N LYS A 372 -5.94 -21.56 -8.96
CA LYS A 372 -4.57 -21.10 -8.90
C LYS A 372 -4.51 -19.59 -8.69
N THR A 373 -3.54 -19.14 -7.90
CA THR A 373 -3.35 -17.73 -7.56
C THR A 373 -1.98 -17.22 -7.98
N LEU A 374 -1.94 -15.98 -8.47
CA LEU A 374 -0.73 -15.23 -8.78
C LEU A 374 -0.78 -13.87 -8.06
N ALA A 375 0.23 -13.56 -7.29
CA ALA A 375 0.40 -12.23 -6.69
C ALA A 375 1.32 -11.35 -7.53
N ILE A 376 0.96 -10.09 -7.74
CA ILE A 376 1.85 -9.04 -8.23
C ILE A 376 2.08 -8.09 -7.06
N VAL A 377 3.27 -8.11 -6.46
CA VAL A 377 3.60 -7.37 -5.24
C VAL A 377 4.98 -6.73 -5.31
N ASN A 378 5.20 -5.67 -4.54
CA ASN A 378 6.51 -5.02 -4.47
C ASN A 378 7.30 -5.43 -3.22
N VAL A 379 6.63 -5.77 -2.12
CA VAL A 379 7.30 -6.11 -0.86
C VAL A 379 7.55 -7.61 -0.78
N VAL A 380 8.83 -7.97 -0.81
CA VAL A 380 9.28 -9.36 -0.64
C VAL A 380 8.90 -9.87 0.75
N GLY A 381 8.38 -11.11 0.82
CA GLY A 381 7.96 -11.71 2.08
C GLY A 381 6.68 -11.15 2.69
N SER A 382 5.93 -10.31 1.98
CA SER A 382 4.60 -9.84 2.41
C SER A 382 3.60 -10.99 2.55
N SER A 383 2.51 -10.75 3.27
CA SER A 383 1.49 -11.78 3.53
C SER A 383 0.89 -12.36 2.25
N ILE A 384 0.55 -11.51 1.28
CA ILE A 384 0.03 -11.95 -0.03
C ILE A 384 1.08 -12.77 -0.77
N ALA A 385 2.36 -12.35 -0.76
CA ALA A 385 3.45 -13.08 -1.41
C ALA A 385 3.66 -14.47 -0.81
N ARG A 386 3.57 -14.60 0.52
CA ARG A 386 3.75 -15.90 1.18
C ARG A 386 2.59 -16.87 0.99
N GLU A 387 1.39 -16.35 0.79
CA GLU A 387 0.18 -17.17 0.69
C GLU A 387 -0.22 -17.50 -0.76
N ALA A 388 0.24 -16.72 -1.75
CA ALA A 388 -0.04 -17.00 -3.16
C ALA A 388 0.72 -18.24 -3.66
N ASP A 389 0.17 -18.92 -4.66
CA ASP A 389 0.83 -20.08 -5.29
C ASP A 389 2.00 -19.64 -6.18
N ASN A 390 1.88 -18.46 -6.79
CA ASN A 390 2.86 -17.88 -7.69
C ASN A 390 3.03 -16.38 -7.36
N VAL A 391 4.22 -15.82 -7.56
CA VAL A 391 4.50 -14.42 -7.24
C VAL A 391 5.32 -13.76 -8.33
N PHE A 392 4.87 -12.59 -8.78
CA PHE A 392 5.65 -11.65 -9.58
C PHE A 392 6.06 -10.48 -8.67
N TYR A 393 7.32 -10.35 -8.37
CA TYR A 393 7.86 -9.20 -7.64
C TYR A 393 8.16 -8.05 -8.58
N THR A 394 7.58 -6.88 -8.31
CA THR A 394 7.98 -5.62 -8.97
C THR A 394 9.21 -5.04 -8.26
N MET A 395 10.06 -4.32 -9.00
CA MET A 395 11.30 -3.75 -8.46
C MET A 395 11.18 -2.24 -8.27
N ALA A 396 10.05 -1.78 -7.69
CA ALA A 396 9.82 -0.36 -7.47
C ALA A 396 10.66 0.23 -6.33
N GLY A 397 11.24 -0.61 -5.48
CA GLY A 397 11.88 -0.16 -4.24
C GLY A 397 10.86 0.40 -3.23
N PRO A 398 11.31 1.04 -2.15
CA PRO A 398 10.42 1.63 -1.15
C PRO A 398 9.63 2.81 -1.75
N GLU A 399 8.31 2.82 -1.55
CA GLU A 399 7.39 3.89 -1.93
C GLU A 399 6.74 4.45 -0.68
N ILE A 400 7.05 5.71 -0.34
CA ILE A 400 6.73 6.36 0.94
C ILE A 400 5.52 7.27 0.85
N ALA A 401 5.38 8.03 -0.25
CA ALA A 401 4.21 8.86 -0.47
C ALA A 401 2.93 8.02 -0.42
N VAL A 402 1.89 8.51 0.27
CA VAL A 402 0.64 7.77 0.43
C VAL A 402 0.00 7.48 -0.92
N ALA A 403 -0.08 8.49 -1.79
CA ALA A 403 -0.56 8.31 -3.16
C ALA A 403 0.47 7.53 -4.00
N THR A 404 0.09 6.38 -4.48
CA THR A 404 0.94 5.48 -5.29
C THR A 404 1.27 6.09 -6.65
N THR A 405 2.53 5.99 -7.09
CA THR A 405 3.02 6.45 -8.40
C THR A 405 3.87 5.40 -9.10
N LYS A 406 5.12 5.18 -8.66
CA LYS A 406 6.05 4.24 -9.30
C LYS A 406 5.61 2.78 -9.17
N ALA A 407 4.93 2.41 -8.09
CA ALA A 407 4.41 1.06 -7.96
C ALA A 407 3.30 0.77 -8.97
N TYR A 408 2.43 1.74 -9.30
CA TYR A 408 1.46 1.60 -10.38
C TYR A 408 2.15 1.32 -11.71
N SER A 409 3.19 2.09 -12.07
CA SER A 409 3.94 1.90 -13.31
C SER A 409 4.64 0.54 -13.38
N THR A 410 5.25 0.07 -12.29
CA THR A 410 5.90 -1.26 -12.27
C THR A 410 4.89 -2.42 -12.29
N GLN A 411 3.69 -2.24 -11.72
CA GLN A 411 2.60 -3.21 -11.84
C GLN A 411 2.07 -3.31 -13.28
N LEU A 412 1.99 -2.20 -14.03
CA LEU A 412 1.70 -2.23 -15.47
C LEU A 412 2.74 -3.05 -16.24
N ILE A 413 4.03 -2.86 -15.94
CA ILE A 413 5.09 -3.66 -16.56
C ILE A 413 4.91 -5.15 -16.30
N ALA A 414 4.60 -5.54 -15.06
CA ALA A 414 4.35 -6.94 -14.72
C ALA A 414 3.18 -7.51 -15.54
N VAL A 415 2.10 -6.75 -15.68
CA VAL A 415 0.93 -7.14 -16.50
C VAL A 415 1.31 -7.29 -17.97
N TYR A 416 2.09 -6.38 -18.54
CA TYR A 416 2.52 -6.46 -19.94
C TYR A 416 3.42 -7.66 -20.19
N CYS A 417 4.36 -7.94 -19.29
CA CYS A 417 5.21 -9.14 -19.39
C CYS A 417 4.38 -10.43 -19.35
N LEU A 418 3.39 -10.51 -18.45
CA LEU A 418 2.46 -11.64 -18.37
C LEU A 418 1.63 -11.77 -19.67
N ALA A 419 1.09 -10.67 -20.18
CA ALA A 419 0.28 -10.67 -21.40
C ALA A 419 1.07 -11.15 -22.63
N LEU A 420 2.30 -10.65 -22.82
CA LEU A 420 3.18 -11.08 -23.90
C LEU A 420 3.53 -12.58 -23.80
N GLN A 421 3.91 -13.04 -22.61
CA GLN A 421 4.25 -14.44 -22.39
C GLN A 421 3.05 -15.36 -22.59
N PHE A 422 1.88 -14.98 -22.10
CA PHE A 422 0.65 -15.76 -22.25
C PHE A 422 0.23 -15.82 -23.73
N ALA A 423 0.33 -14.70 -24.45
CA ALA A 423 0.03 -14.65 -25.87
C ALA A 423 0.94 -15.58 -26.70
N LEU A 424 2.24 -15.56 -26.42
CA LEU A 424 3.22 -16.42 -27.09
C LEU A 424 2.98 -17.90 -26.79
N VAL A 425 2.90 -18.28 -25.51
CA VAL A 425 2.71 -19.68 -25.07
C VAL A 425 1.40 -20.27 -25.59
N ARG A 426 0.35 -19.46 -25.68
CA ARG A 426 -0.95 -19.88 -26.20
C ARG A 426 -1.03 -19.88 -27.74
N GLY A 427 0.03 -19.49 -28.43
CA GLY A 427 0.07 -19.41 -29.89
C GLY A 427 -0.84 -18.32 -30.49
N LYS A 428 -1.14 -17.27 -29.71
CA LYS A 428 -1.94 -16.11 -30.14
C LYS A 428 -1.06 -15.01 -30.74
N MET A 429 0.24 -15.13 -30.59
CA MET A 429 1.25 -14.21 -31.10
C MET A 429 2.40 -14.99 -31.68
N ASP A 430 2.90 -14.58 -32.86
CA ASP A 430 4.10 -15.13 -33.45
C ASP A 430 5.36 -14.49 -32.82
N GLU A 431 6.51 -15.16 -33.02
CA GLU A 431 7.82 -14.75 -32.51
C GLU A 431 8.22 -13.34 -32.97
N LYS A 432 7.86 -12.95 -34.18
CA LYS A 432 8.21 -11.64 -34.72
C LYS A 432 7.46 -10.53 -34.02
N ARG A 433 6.14 -10.69 -33.84
CA ARG A 433 5.29 -9.74 -33.10
C ARG A 433 5.73 -9.64 -31.64
N TYR A 434 5.99 -10.78 -31.01
CA TYR A 434 6.50 -10.86 -29.65
C TYR A 434 7.79 -10.06 -29.48
N SER A 435 8.82 -10.30 -30.33
CA SER A 435 10.09 -9.57 -30.24
C SER A 435 9.90 -8.08 -30.44
N THR A 436 9.07 -7.66 -31.42
CA THR A 436 8.77 -6.26 -31.68
C THR A 436 8.14 -5.58 -30.45
N LEU A 437 7.14 -6.21 -29.82
CA LEU A 437 6.49 -5.64 -28.65
C LEU A 437 7.43 -5.65 -27.43
N LEU A 438 8.25 -6.67 -27.26
CA LEU A 438 9.23 -6.72 -26.17
C LEU A 438 10.31 -5.64 -26.31
N GLU A 439 10.80 -5.40 -27.53
CA GLU A 439 11.74 -4.29 -27.80
C GLU A 439 11.08 -2.94 -27.49
N GLU A 440 9.83 -2.75 -27.87
CA GLU A 440 9.10 -1.51 -27.62
C GLU A 440 8.82 -1.30 -26.12
N LEU A 441 8.47 -2.36 -25.41
CA LEU A 441 8.29 -2.34 -23.94
C LEU A 441 9.56 -1.83 -23.23
N GLN A 442 10.75 -2.22 -23.71
CA GLN A 442 12.03 -1.76 -23.16
C GLN A 442 12.32 -0.28 -23.42
N THR A 443 11.58 0.41 -24.29
CA THR A 443 11.72 1.86 -24.51
C THR A 443 10.95 2.72 -23.50
N ILE A 444 10.08 2.14 -22.69
CA ILE A 444 9.23 2.88 -21.73
C ILE A 444 10.06 3.73 -20.78
N PRO A 445 11.16 3.26 -20.15
CA PRO A 445 11.96 4.08 -19.25
C PRO A 445 12.45 5.39 -19.88
N GLU A 446 13.00 5.33 -21.09
CA GLU A 446 13.47 6.51 -21.82
C GLU A 446 12.30 7.47 -22.14
N LYS A 447 11.17 6.92 -22.58
CA LYS A 447 9.98 7.70 -22.93
C LYS A 447 9.38 8.39 -21.72
N ILE A 448 9.35 7.76 -20.53
CA ILE A 448 8.96 8.40 -19.27
C ILE A 448 9.94 9.54 -18.95
N GLY A 449 11.24 9.33 -19.08
CA GLY A 449 12.25 10.37 -18.87
C GLY A 449 11.98 11.62 -19.71
N LYS A 450 11.63 11.46 -20.99
CA LYS A 450 11.28 12.56 -21.89
C LYS A 450 10.04 13.33 -21.44
N ILE A 451 9.03 12.65 -20.89
CA ILE A 451 7.82 13.33 -20.35
C ILE A 451 8.19 14.17 -19.13
N LEU A 452 9.07 13.67 -18.27
CA LEU A 452 9.49 14.38 -17.06
C LEU A 452 10.33 15.63 -17.35
N GLU A 453 10.98 15.73 -18.52
CA GLU A 453 11.71 16.91 -18.98
C GLU A 453 10.79 18.09 -19.32
N ASP A 454 9.51 17.86 -19.69
CA ASP A 454 8.51 18.92 -20.06
C ASP A 454 7.45 19.16 -18.96
N LYS A 455 7.80 18.90 -17.71
CA LYS A 455 6.87 19.01 -16.56
C LYS A 455 6.38 20.43 -16.26
N GLU A 456 7.14 21.47 -16.64
CA GLU A 456 6.82 22.87 -16.37
C GLU A 456 5.51 23.31 -17.05
N ARG A 457 5.19 22.76 -18.22
CA ARG A 457 3.92 23.03 -18.89
C ARG A 457 2.74 22.52 -18.06
N ILE A 458 2.86 21.33 -17.50
CA ILE A 458 1.84 20.74 -16.64
C ILE A 458 1.74 21.53 -15.33
N GLN A 459 2.89 21.95 -14.76
CA GLN A 459 2.90 22.80 -13.57
C GLN A 459 2.16 24.12 -13.78
N TRP A 460 2.39 24.79 -14.92
CA TRP A 460 1.67 26.01 -15.26
C TRP A 460 0.16 25.78 -15.38
N PHE A 461 -0.24 24.70 -16.07
CA PHE A 461 -1.65 24.35 -16.21
C PHE A 461 -2.29 24.03 -14.86
N ALA A 462 -1.63 23.26 -14.02
CA ALA A 462 -2.07 22.90 -12.69
C ALA A 462 -2.29 24.12 -11.79
N ALA A 463 -1.34 25.06 -11.79
CA ALA A 463 -1.45 26.31 -11.01
C ALA A 463 -2.68 27.13 -11.43
N LYS A 464 -2.91 27.25 -12.74
CA LYS A 464 -4.06 27.98 -13.30
C LYS A 464 -5.41 27.36 -12.92
N ASN A 465 -5.48 26.04 -12.82
CA ASN A 465 -6.70 25.29 -12.59
C ASN A 465 -6.80 24.72 -11.15
N SER A 466 -5.92 25.13 -10.23
CA SER A 466 -5.86 24.62 -8.85
C SER A 466 -7.14 24.87 -8.03
N MET A 467 -7.98 25.81 -8.43
CA MET A 467 -9.24 26.15 -7.76
C MET A 467 -10.48 25.54 -8.43
N ALA A 468 -10.30 24.61 -9.37
CA ALA A 468 -11.42 23.87 -9.97
C ALA A 468 -12.24 23.18 -8.85
N LYS A 469 -13.55 23.18 -8.99
CA LYS A 469 -14.46 22.52 -8.03
C LYS A 469 -14.60 21.05 -8.36
N ASP A 470 -14.90 20.77 -9.62
CA ASP A 470 -15.12 19.44 -10.17
C ASP A 470 -14.26 19.28 -11.42
N VAL A 471 -13.70 18.07 -11.59
CA VAL A 471 -12.87 17.72 -12.75
C VAL A 471 -13.34 16.38 -13.30
N PHE A 472 -13.61 16.32 -14.60
CA PHE A 472 -13.99 15.10 -15.27
C PHE A 472 -12.84 14.59 -16.13
N PHE A 473 -12.54 13.31 -16.00
CA PHE A 473 -11.59 12.60 -16.85
C PHE A 473 -12.37 11.72 -17.83
N ILE A 474 -12.04 11.76 -19.09
CA ILE A 474 -12.72 10.95 -20.10
C ILE A 474 -11.73 10.25 -21.02
N GLY A 475 -12.03 9.02 -21.38
CA GLY A 475 -11.24 8.21 -22.30
C GLY A 475 -12.07 7.04 -22.84
N ARG A 476 -11.49 6.26 -23.74
CA ARG A 476 -12.08 5.02 -24.26
C ARG A 476 -11.04 3.89 -24.22
N GLY A 477 -11.49 2.65 -23.96
CA GLY A 477 -10.58 1.53 -23.85
C GLY A 477 -9.53 1.73 -22.76
N VAL A 478 -8.27 1.52 -23.08
CA VAL A 478 -7.13 1.72 -22.16
C VAL A 478 -7.08 3.15 -21.63
N ASP A 479 -7.43 4.16 -22.43
CA ASP A 479 -7.47 5.57 -22.03
C ASP A 479 -8.52 5.83 -20.93
N TYR A 480 -9.62 5.09 -20.90
CA TYR A 480 -10.59 5.16 -19.80
C TYR A 480 -9.97 4.57 -18.51
N ALA A 481 -9.29 3.43 -18.61
CA ALA A 481 -8.63 2.84 -17.46
C ALA A 481 -7.56 3.77 -16.84
N VAL A 482 -6.78 4.47 -17.67
CA VAL A 482 -5.82 5.51 -17.22
C VAL A 482 -6.53 6.72 -16.63
N SER A 483 -7.68 7.11 -17.19
CA SER A 483 -8.50 8.21 -16.67
C SER A 483 -8.99 7.95 -15.23
N LEU A 484 -9.31 6.68 -14.89
CA LEU A 484 -9.63 6.28 -13.51
C LEU A 484 -8.48 6.59 -12.56
N GLU A 485 -7.25 6.26 -12.95
CA GLU A 485 -6.06 6.52 -12.13
C GLU A 485 -5.76 8.02 -12.00
N GLY A 486 -5.85 8.77 -13.11
CA GLY A 486 -5.67 10.23 -13.08
C GLY A 486 -6.67 10.92 -12.15
N SER A 487 -7.93 10.53 -12.21
CA SER A 487 -8.98 11.02 -11.33
C SER A 487 -8.71 10.66 -9.87
N LEU A 488 -8.27 9.42 -9.59
CA LEU A 488 -7.92 9.00 -8.23
C LEU A 488 -6.76 9.84 -7.67
N LYS A 489 -5.68 10.01 -8.42
CA LYS A 489 -4.53 10.83 -7.97
C LYS A 489 -4.94 12.26 -7.65
N LEU A 490 -5.76 12.89 -8.51
CA LEU A 490 -6.21 14.25 -8.26
C LEU A 490 -7.04 14.34 -6.97
N LYS A 491 -8.02 13.47 -6.76
CA LYS A 491 -8.88 13.53 -5.57
C LYS A 491 -8.15 13.21 -4.27
N GLU A 492 -7.21 12.26 -4.30
CA GLU A 492 -6.46 11.82 -3.11
C GLU A 492 -5.64 12.94 -2.48
N ILE A 493 -4.94 13.72 -3.29
CA ILE A 493 -3.94 14.66 -2.81
C ILE A 493 -4.37 16.12 -2.90
N SER A 494 -5.30 16.47 -3.82
CA SER A 494 -5.79 17.85 -3.97
C SER A 494 -7.13 18.10 -3.29
N TYR A 495 -7.87 17.06 -2.95
CA TYR A 495 -9.24 17.09 -2.40
C TYR A 495 -10.26 17.75 -3.35
N ILE A 496 -9.92 17.86 -4.62
CA ILE A 496 -10.87 18.27 -5.67
C ILE A 496 -11.74 17.05 -6.01
N HIS A 497 -13.04 17.23 -6.04
CA HIS A 497 -13.93 16.18 -6.55
C HIS A 497 -13.61 15.91 -8.01
N SER A 498 -13.32 14.66 -8.34
CA SER A 498 -13.05 14.25 -9.71
C SER A 498 -13.60 12.86 -10.00
N GLU A 499 -14.07 12.66 -11.22
CA GLU A 499 -14.60 11.40 -11.69
C GLU A 499 -14.07 11.08 -13.08
N ALA A 500 -13.97 9.78 -13.38
CA ALA A 500 -13.58 9.30 -14.70
C ALA A 500 -14.73 8.53 -15.34
N TYR A 501 -14.96 8.78 -16.61
CA TYR A 501 -16.02 8.16 -17.39
C TYR A 501 -15.50 7.62 -18.72
N ALA A 502 -16.05 6.49 -19.14
CA ALA A 502 -15.95 6.12 -20.53
C ALA A 502 -16.58 7.24 -21.38
N ALA A 503 -15.81 7.82 -22.31
CA ALA A 503 -16.21 9.07 -22.97
C ALA A 503 -17.58 9.01 -23.65
N GLY A 504 -17.98 7.84 -24.17
CA GLY A 504 -19.30 7.62 -24.74
C GLY A 504 -20.44 7.63 -23.74
N GLU A 505 -20.16 7.20 -22.49
CA GLU A 505 -21.14 7.09 -21.41
C GLU A 505 -21.54 8.45 -20.83
N LEU A 506 -20.69 9.48 -21.02
CA LEU A 506 -20.96 10.83 -20.53
C LEU A 506 -22.33 11.36 -20.94
N LYS A 507 -22.81 11.01 -22.15
CA LYS A 507 -24.13 11.42 -22.69
C LYS A 507 -25.33 10.86 -21.94
N HIS A 508 -25.13 9.74 -21.22
CA HIS A 508 -26.21 9.01 -20.57
C HIS A 508 -26.53 9.51 -19.14
N GLY A 509 -26.12 10.75 -18.84
CA GLY A 509 -26.46 11.41 -17.58
C GLY A 509 -25.43 12.47 -17.17
N THR A 510 -24.19 12.09 -17.01
CA THR A 510 -23.13 12.91 -16.41
C THR A 510 -22.84 14.21 -17.14
N ILE A 511 -23.07 14.29 -18.45
CA ILE A 511 -22.91 15.52 -19.25
C ILE A 511 -23.77 16.67 -18.71
N SER A 512 -24.83 16.39 -17.94
CA SER A 512 -25.65 17.40 -17.27
C SER A 512 -24.91 18.23 -16.23
N LEU A 513 -23.75 17.72 -15.75
CA LEU A 513 -22.88 18.40 -14.80
C LEU A 513 -21.86 19.34 -15.46
N ILE A 514 -21.78 19.30 -16.78
CA ILE A 514 -20.88 20.17 -17.55
C ILE A 514 -21.49 21.55 -17.70
N GLU A 515 -20.85 22.55 -17.10
CA GLU A 515 -21.21 23.96 -17.16
C GLU A 515 -20.01 24.81 -17.61
N ASN A 516 -20.22 26.11 -17.77
CA ASN A 516 -19.17 27.01 -18.20
C ASN A 516 -17.96 27.01 -17.25
N GLY A 517 -16.79 26.66 -17.79
CA GLY A 517 -15.52 26.57 -17.04
C GLY A 517 -15.26 25.23 -16.35
N THR A 518 -16.18 24.26 -16.42
CA THR A 518 -15.92 22.90 -15.91
C THR A 518 -14.70 22.30 -16.59
N LEU A 519 -13.69 21.85 -15.81
CA LEU A 519 -12.49 21.25 -16.36
C LEU A 519 -12.77 19.79 -16.78
N VAL A 520 -12.53 19.51 -18.06
CA VAL A 520 -12.61 18.16 -18.62
C VAL A 520 -11.25 17.77 -19.22
N ILE A 521 -10.72 16.65 -18.78
CA ILE A 521 -9.43 16.09 -19.21
C ILE A 521 -9.71 14.86 -20.07
N GLY A 522 -9.40 14.96 -21.36
CA GLY A 522 -9.51 13.84 -22.30
C GLY A 522 -8.17 13.14 -22.47
N VAL A 523 -8.17 11.80 -22.37
CA VAL A 523 -7.03 10.94 -22.71
C VAL A 523 -7.32 10.29 -24.06
N LEU A 524 -6.43 10.52 -25.06
CA LEU A 524 -6.65 10.17 -26.46
C LEU A 524 -5.37 9.53 -27.06
N THR A 525 -4.89 8.44 -26.47
CA THR A 525 -3.69 7.74 -26.95
C THR A 525 -4.00 6.54 -27.86
N GLN A 526 -5.27 6.09 -27.88
CA GLN A 526 -5.73 4.98 -28.70
C GLN A 526 -6.08 5.47 -30.11
N GLU A 527 -5.27 5.10 -31.10
CA GLU A 527 -5.37 5.61 -32.47
C GLU A 527 -6.76 5.40 -33.09
N GLN A 528 -7.35 4.22 -32.94
CA GLN A 528 -8.65 3.89 -33.51
C GLN A 528 -9.83 4.59 -32.79
N LEU A 529 -9.62 5.04 -31.57
CA LEU A 529 -10.64 5.67 -30.73
C LEU A 529 -10.50 7.20 -30.63
N TYR A 530 -9.41 7.74 -31.19
CA TYR A 530 -9.05 9.16 -31.12
C TYR A 530 -10.20 10.08 -31.54
N GLU A 531 -10.69 9.93 -32.77
CA GLU A 531 -11.78 10.77 -33.33
C GLU A 531 -13.08 10.67 -32.51
N LYS A 532 -13.36 9.49 -31.96
CA LYS A 532 -14.54 9.26 -31.14
C LYS A 532 -14.44 9.97 -29.79
N THR A 533 -13.31 9.94 -29.17
CA THR A 533 -13.06 10.65 -27.91
C THR A 533 -13.03 12.15 -28.14
N LEU A 534 -12.39 12.62 -29.21
CA LEU A 534 -12.37 14.02 -29.60
C LEU A 534 -13.78 14.58 -29.84
N SER A 535 -14.66 13.81 -30.50
CA SER A 535 -16.06 14.16 -30.66
C SER A 535 -16.79 14.32 -29.31
N ASN A 536 -16.53 13.45 -28.34
CA ASN A 536 -17.11 13.60 -26.99
C ASN A 536 -16.55 14.83 -26.24
N MET A 537 -15.30 15.20 -26.46
CA MET A 537 -14.73 16.45 -25.93
C MET A 537 -15.42 17.68 -26.56
N ALA A 538 -15.67 17.64 -27.86
CA ALA A 538 -16.42 18.72 -28.55
C ALA A 538 -17.83 18.90 -27.97
N GLU A 539 -18.50 17.84 -27.57
CA GLU A 539 -19.80 17.90 -26.90
C GLU A 539 -19.71 18.58 -25.52
N CYS A 540 -18.63 18.36 -24.76
CA CYS A 540 -18.36 19.08 -23.52
C CYS A 540 -18.04 20.56 -23.78
N ARG A 541 -17.23 20.86 -24.82
CA ARG A 541 -16.90 22.23 -25.24
C ARG A 541 -18.14 23.03 -25.60
N SER A 542 -19.09 22.43 -26.28
CA SER A 542 -20.36 23.10 -26.67
C SER A 542 -21.21 23.53 -25.47
N ARG A 543 -20.90 23.00 -24.26
CA ARG A 543 -21.54 23.35 -22.99
C ARG A 543 -20.69 24.27 -22.12
N GLY A 544 -19.55 24.73 -22.66
CA GLY A 544 -18.66 25.68 -21.99
C GLY A 544 -17.53 25.05 -21.18
N ALA A 545 -17.28 23.74 -21.30
CA ALA A 545 -16.15 23.09 -20.62
C ALA A 545 -14.81 23.70 -21.03
N TYR A 546 -13.89 23.77 -20.10
CA TYR A 546 -12.46 24.04 -20.33
C TYR A 546 -11.74 22.71 -20.53
N LEU A 547 -11.15 22.52 -21.70
CA LEU A 547 -10.65 21.22 -22.13
C LEU A 547 -9.13 21.11 -22.05
N MET A 548 -8.63 20.03 -21.44
CA MET A 548 -7.27 19.54 -21.59
C MET A 548 -7.30 18.22 -22.39
N GLY A 549 -6.48 18.12 -23.43
CA GLY A 549 -6.32 16.90 -24.22
C GLY A 549 -4.92 16.32 -24.03
N LEU A 550 -4.83 15.05 -23.63
CA LEU A 550 -3.60 14.27 -23.52
C LEU A 550 -3.54 13.25 -24.65
N THR A 551 -2.53 13.38 -25.52
CA THR A 551 -2.41 12.54 -26.72
C THR A 551 -0.95 12.24 -27.05
N SER A 552 -0.72 11.40 -28.08
CA SER A 552 0.64 11.07 -28.54
C SER A 552 1.18 12.13 -29.50
N TYR A 553 2.51 12.31 -29.54
CA TYR A 553 3.18 13.16 -30.54
C TYR A 553 2.70 12.85 -31.97
N GLY A 554 2.47 13.90 -32.75
CA GLY A 554 1.99 13.82 -34.13
C GLY A 554 0.48 14.03 -34.29
N ARG A 555 -0.27 14.08 -33.21
CA ARG A 555 -1.69 14.46 -33.16
C ARG A 555 -1.88 15.93 -32.80
N TYR A 556 -1.23 16.83 -33.56
CA TYR A 556 -1.26 18.27 -33.29
C TYR A 556 -2.61 18.94 -33.66
N ASP A 557 -3.43 18.27 -34.41
CA ASP A 557 -4.83 18.65 -34.75
C ASP A 557 -5.70 18.82 -33.49
N ILE A 558 -5.34 18.20 -32.37
CA ILE A 558 -6.02 18.35 -31.08
C ILE A 558 -6.03 19.81 -30.59
N GLU A 559 -5.02 20.61 -30.95
CA GLU A 559 -4.89 22.01 -30.49
C GLU A 559 -6.07 22.89 -30.95
N ASP A 560 -6.73 22.56 -32.07
CA ASP A 560 -7.92 23.26 -32.52
C ASP A 560 -9.18 22.90 -31.70
N ALA A 561 -9.13 21.75 -31.03
CA ALA A 561 -10.28 21.20 -30.32
C ALA A 561 -10.22 21.42 -28.79
N VAL A 562 -9.06 21.71 -28.20
CA VAL A 562 -8.88 21.83 -26.75
C VAL A 562 -8.30 23.18 -26.37
N ASN A 563 -8.37 23.52 -25.06
CA ASN A 563 -7.77 24.73 -24.53
C ASN A 563 -6.31 24.54 -24.16
N PHE A 564 -5.92 23.29 -23.86
CA PHE A 564 -4.56 22.93 -23.51
C PHE A 564 -4.27 21.51 -23.97
N ALA A 565 -3.17 21.31 -24.69
CA ALA A 565 -2.73 20.00 -25.16
C ALA A 565 -1.45 19.55 -24.43
N VAL A 566 -1.41 18.27 -24.07
CA VAL A 566 -0.26 17.58 -23.51
C VAL A 566 0.08 16.40 -24.42
N TYR A 567 1.36 16.23 -24.70
CA TYR A 567 1.84 15.18 -25.60
C TYR A 567 2.74 14.19 -24.88
N VAL A 568 2.56 12.91 -25.21
CA VAL A 568 3.46 11.82 -24.76
C VAL A 568 4.12 11.17 -25.98
N PRO A 569 5.31 10.55 -25.83
CA PRO A 569 5.94 9.81 -26.90
C PRO A 569 5.02 8.71 -27.45
N ARG A 570 5.13 8.45 -28.76
CA ARG A 570 4.43 7.31 -29.38
C ARG A 570 4.95 6.00 -28.86
N ILE A 571 4.04 5.08 -28.64
CA ILE A 571 4.31 3.70 -28.23
C ILE A 571 3.15 2.82 -28.74
N ASP A 572 3.33 1.50 -28.80
CA ASP A 572 2.23 0.58 -29.06
C ASP A 572 1.07 0.85 -28.10
N GLU A 573 -0.15 0.81 -28.62
CA GLU A 573 -1.35 1.22 -27.87
C GLU A 573 -1.61 0.40 -26.60
N HIS A 574 -1.13 -0.84 -26.54
CA HIS A 574 -1.22 -1.68 -25.34
C HIS A 574 -0.38 -1.13 -24.17
N PHE A 575 0.69 -0.39 -24.45
CA PHE A 575 1.63 0.15 -23.46
C PHE A 575 1.40 1.65 -23.18
N ALA A 576 0.47 2.29 -23.88
CA ALA A 576 0.24 3.71 -23.80
C ALA A 576 -0.11 4.20 -22.38
N ALA A 577 -0.74 3.34 -21.56
CA ALA A 577 -1.07 3.64 -20.15
C ALA A 577 0.15 4.03 -19.32
N SER A 578 1.33 3.39 -19.56
CA SER A 578 2.56 3.70 -18.84
C SER A 578 3.10 5.10 -19.11
N LEU A 579 2.76 5.69 -20.25
CA LEU A 579 3.16 7.06 -20.60
C LEU A 579 2.09 8.07 -20.22
N ALA A 580 0.82 7.77 -20.50
CA ALA A 580 -0.29 8.67 -20.25
C ALA A 580 -0.51 8.98 -18.76
N VAL A 581 -0.19 8.05 -17.87
CA VAL A 581 -0.33 8.26 -16.42
C VAL A 581 0.63 9.31 -15.86
N ILE A 582 1.82 9.48 -16.45
CA ILE A 582 2.86 10.39 -15.92
C ILE A 582 2.39 11.85 -15.89
N PRO A 583 1.86 12.44 -16.99
CA PRO A 583 1.29 13.78 -16.95
C PRO A 583 0.15 13.94 -15.94
N LEU A 584 -0.65 12.90 -15.73
CA LEU A 584 -1.78 12.93 -14.79
C LEU A 584 -1.31 12.90 -13.33
N GLN A 585 -0.24 12.14 -13.02
CA GLN A 585 0.41 12.15 -11.71
C GLN A 585 1.03 13.54 -11.43
N LEU A 586 1.73 14.11 -12.40
CA LEU A 586 2.30 15.47 -12.30
C LEU A 586 1.20 16.52 -12.09
N LEU A 587 0.08 16.40 -12.81
CA LEU A 587 -1.07 17.29 -12.64
C LEU A 587 -1.61 17.26 -11.21
N GLY A 588 -1.89 16.07 -10.67
CA GLY A 588 -2.35 15.90 -9.30
C GLY A 588 -1.37 16.51 -8.29
N TYR A 589 -0.07 16.22 -8.45
CA TYR A 589 0.99 16.77 -7.62
C TYR A 589 1.01 18.30 -7.63
N TYR A 590 1.12 18.91 -8.81
CA TYR A 590 1.24 20.38 -8.92
C TYR A 590 -0.03 21.12 -8.51
N VAL A 591 -1.23 20.57 -8.75
CA VAL A 591 -2.48 21.12 -8.23
C VAL A 591 -2.44 21.16 -6.71
N SER A 592 -1.97 20.10 -6.06
CA SER A 592 -1.91 20.00 -4.60
C SER A 592 -0.89 20.95 -4.00
N VAL A 593 0.30 21.06 -4.62
CA VAL A 593 1.32 22.03 -4.21
C VAL A 593 0.82 23.46 -4.35
N ALA A 594 0.14 23.80 -5.47
CA ALA A 594 -0.44 25.13 -5.69
C ALA A 594 -1.54 25.46 -4.65
N ARG A 595 -2.17 24.45 -4.06
CA ARG A 595 -3.15 24.59 -2.96
C ARG A 595 -2.49 24.62 -1.57
N GLY A 596 -1.17 24.45 -1.47
CA GLY A 596 -0.43 24.41 -0.19
C GLY A 596 -0.74 23.13 0.63
N LEU A 597 -1.04 22.02 -0.03
CA LEU A 597 -1.40 20.76 0.62
C LEU A 597 -0.18 19.85 0.78
N ASP A 598 -0.20 18.99 1.79
CA ASP A 598 0.81 17.94 2.01
C ASP A 598 0.54 16.77 1.04
N VAL A 599 1.34 16.68 0.00
CA VAL A 599 1.19 15.67 -1.07
C VAL A 599 1.67 14.28 -0.64
N ASP A 600 2.60 14.21 0.32
CA ASP A 600 3.14 12.93 0.80
C ASP A 600 2.21 12.26 1.80
N LYS A 601 1.50 13.07 2.61
CA LYS A 601 0.60 12.61 3.68
C LYS A 601 -0.74 13.32 3.59
N PRO A 602 -1.54 13.03 2.56
CA PRO A 602 -2.87 13.62 2.42
C PRO A 602 -3.79 13.20 3.58
N ARG A 603 -4.71 14.10 3.94
CA ARG A 603 -5.64 13.84 5.04
C ARG A 603 -6.50 12.61 4.77
N ASN A 604 -6.88 11.90 5.82
CA ASN A 604 -7.82 10.76 5.79
C ASN A 604 -7.35 9.57 4.91
N LEU A 605 -6.09 9.49 4.56
CA LEU A 605 -5.52 8.38 3.79
C LEU A 605 -4.33 7.76 4.50
N ALA A 606 -4.16 6.47 4.29
CA ALA A 606 -3.00 5.70 4.72
C ALA A 606 -2.40 4.95 3.53
N LYS A 607 -1.07 4.76 3.52
CA LYS A 607 -0.35 4.11 2.40
C LYS A 607 -0.86 2.70 2.11
N SER A 608 -1.23 1.95 3.13
CA SER A 608 -1.71 0.57 2.99
C SER A 608 -2.84 0.33 3.99
N VAL A 609 -3.96 -0.23 3.54
CA VAL A 609 -5.12 -0.56 4.37
C VAL A 609 -5.02 -2.02 4.77
N THR A 610 -4.59 -2.29 6.00
CA THR A 610 -4.37 -3.65 6.55
C THR A 610 -5.46 -4.07 7.53
N VAL A 611 -6.54 -3.32 7.60
CA VAL A 611 -7.73 -3.60 8.41
C VAL A 611 -8.97 -3.39 7.55
N GLU A 612 -10.04 -4.06 7.92
CA GLU A 612 -11.35 -3.90 7.32
C GLU A 612 -12.14 -2.79 7.99
#